data_755804212682442a12ce5a7f9489698a
#
_entry.id   755804212682442a12ce5a7f9489698a
#
_cell.length_a   1.000
_cell.length_b   1.000
_cell.length_c   1.000
_cell.angle_alpha   90.00
_cell.angle_beta   90.00
_cell.angle_gamma   90.00
#
_symmetry.space_group_name_H-M   'P 1'
#
loop_
_entity.id
_entity.type
_entity.pdbx_description
1 polymer ?
#
loop_
_entity_poly.entity_id
_entity_poly.type
_entity_poly.pdbx_seq_one_letter_code
_entity_poly.pdbx_strand_id
1 'polypeptide(L)'
;MTDPTPAQIDQYRRDGFLIVEQFLDTDSVDGVRDRFAAVFEHEWETGLAPDEVNYTPGVTAPELTRQMCNVWKADRVLAGVTLAGPVGRWASALGGMPGARVAQDNAIWKPPSGKALLCHQDAAYLEWLDPPNMTTCWIALDDTTADGGTIYYVAGSHRWPHASLGGTFHAPDDWLGHVREAMPAGVGLELELVPIEVPAGGAAFHDGWTFHGSPVNERADAHRRSIISHMISSATRWNPAAAHPIYSRYRRPGELELDEAFFPILWRDGYRSPWLDAYINTTGRVRPVGARRARSWSWWRGGRAVRRPSPR
;
A
#
# COMPACT_ATOMS: atom_id res chain seq x y z
N MET A 1 -6.67 0.25 16.07
CA MET A 1 -7.43 0.79 14.90
C MET A 1 -8.80 0.15 14.90
N THR A 2 -9.87 0.94 14.76
CA THR A 2 -11.25 0.46 14.63
C THR A 2 -11.51 -0.01 13.21
N ASP A 3 -12.57 -0.80 13.00
CA ASP A 3 -13.02 -1.20 11.66
C ASP A 3 -13.66 -0.01 10.93
N PRO A 4 -13.75 -0.04 9.58
CA PRO A 4 -14.45 0.98 8.84
C PRO A 4 -15.93 0.99 9.23
N THR A 5 -16.50 2.19 9.33
CA THR A 5 -17.92 2.37 9.66
C THR A 5 -18.81 2.00 8.46
N PRO A 6 -20.10 1.68 8.69
CA PRO A 6 -21.05 1.47 7.57
C PRO A 6 -21.07 2.62 6.56
N ALA A 7 -21.02 3.87 7.01
CA ALA A 7 -20.98 5.04 6.13
C ALA A 7 -19.71 5.08 5.25
N GLN A 8 -18.56 4.69 5.77
CA GLN A 8 -17.32 4.58 5.02
C GLN A 8 -17.38 3.46 3.98
N ILE A 9 -17.99 2.33 4.32
CA ILE A 9 -18.20 1.22 3.38
C ILE A 9 -19.16 1.66 2.25
N ASP A 10 -20.24 2.37 2.58
CA ASP A 10 -21.18 2.88 1.58
C ASP A 10 -20.53 3.94 0.68
N GLN A 11 -19.68 4.81 1.23
CA GLN A 11 -18.88 5.75 0.44
C GLN A 11 -17.95 5.02 -0.53
N TYR A 12 -17.17 4.05 -0.05
CA TYR A 12 -16.27 3.26 -0.89
C TYR A 12 -17.02 2.58 -2.05
N ARG A 13 -18.19 1.97 -1.77
CA ARG A 13 -19.01 1.32 -2.80
C ARG A 13 -19.57 2.29 -3.82
N ARG A 14 -19.90 3.52 -3.41
CA ARG A 14 -20.44 4.54 -4.29
C ARG A 14 -19.35 5.16 -5.16
N ASP A 15 -18.23 5.53 -4.58
CA ASP A 15 -17.18 6.33 -5.22
C ASP A 15 -16.05 5.47 -5.82
N GLY A 16 -15.91 4.23 -5.36
CA GLY A 16 -14.81 3.32 -5.73
C GLY A 16 -13.56 3.52 -4.89
N PHE A 17 -13.58 4.47 -3.95
CA PHE A 17 -12.47 4.74 -3.03
C PHE A 17 -12.94 5.36 -1.71
N LEU A 18 -12.04 5.36 -0.73
CA LEU A 18 -12.22 5.99 0.57
C LEU A 18 -10.91 6.64 1.02
N ILE A 19 -10.96 7.90 1.42
CA ILE A 19 -9.83 8.63 2.01
C ILE A 19 -9.90 8.55 3.53
N VAL A 20 -8.76 8.28 4.19
CA VAL A 20 -8.62 8.21 5.64
C VAL A 20 -7.46 9.12 6.06
N GLU A 21 -7.77 10.21 6.74
CA GLU A 21 -6.78 11.24 7.10
C GLU A 21 -5.66 10.72 8.01
N GLN A 22 -5.96 9.77 8.89
CA GLN A 22 -4.99 9.20 9.84
C GLN A 22 -5.12 7.67 9.89
N PHE A 23 -4.22 6.97 9.26
CA PHE A 23 -4.18 5.51 9.21
C PHE A 23 -2.96 4.93 9.94
N LEU A 24 -1.77 5.53 9.75
CA LEU A 24 -0.57 5.22 10.51
C LEU A 24 -0.28 6.29 11.56
N ASP A 25 0.35 5.90 12.65
CA ASP A 25 0.93 6.85 13.59
C ASP A 25 2.28 7.40 13.08
N THR A 26 2.71 8.53 13.64
CA THR A 26 3.95 9.20 13.26
C THR A 26 5.19 8.33 13.45
N ASP A 27 5.27 7.57 14.55
CA ASP A 27 6.41 6.68 14.82
C ASP A 27 6.56 5.62 13.71
N SER A 28 5.41 5.08 13.22
CA SER A 28 5.39 4.11 12.11
C SER A 28 5.81 4.75 10.78
N VAL A 29 5.34 5.97 10.49
CA VAL A 29 5.74 6.73 9.29
C VAL A 29 7.23 6.99 9.29
N ASP A 30 7.78 7.49 10.38
CA ASP A 30 9.21 7.82 10.51
C ASP A 30 10.07 6.56 10.36
N GLY A 31 9.68 5.45 11.00
CA GLY A 31 10.38 4.18 10.86
C GLY A 31 10.44 3.68 9.41
N VAL A 32 9.34 3.84 8.65
CA VAL A 32 9.32 3.49 7.21
C VAL A 32 10.17 4.44 6.40
N ARG A 33 10.10 5.76 6.66
CA ARG A 33 10.92 6.78 5.96
C ARG A 33 12.41 6.52 6.10
N ASP A 34 12.88 6.17 7.32
CA ASP A 34 14.28 5.89 7.61
C ASP A 34 14.80 4.71 6.77
N ARG A 35 13.95 3.71 6.50
CA ARG A 35 14.29 2.56 5.66
C ARG A 35 14.11 2.80 4.18
N PHE A 36 13.24 3.73 3.80
CA PHE A 36 12.84 3.96 2.41
C PHE A 36 14.04 4.33 1.53
N ALA A 37 14.89 5.24 2.00
CA ALA A 37 16.11 5.63 1.27
C ALA A 37 17.05 4.45 1.09
N ALA A 38 17.33 3.67 2.14
CA ALA A 38 18.20 2.51 2.09
C ALA A 38 17.68 1.44 1.10
N VAL A 39 16.36 1.19 1.10
CA VAL A 39 15.74 0.26 0.15
C VAL A 39 15.93 0.73 -1.30
N PHE A 40 15.80 2.02 -1.58
CA PHE A 40 16.04 2.55 -2.92
C PHE A 40 17.53 2.67 -3.29
N GLU A 41 18.45 2.55 -2.33
CA GLU A 41 19.88 2.35 -2.57
C GLU A 41 20.27 0.86 -2.66
N HIS A 42 19.27 -0.03 -2.74
CA HIS A 42 19.42 -1.49 -2.83
C HIS A 42 20.04 -2.14 -1.58
N GLU A 43 19.88 -1.51 -0.42
CA GLU A 43 20.29 -2.06 0.87
C GLU A 43 19.18 -2.95 1.46
N TRP A 44 19.13 -4.20 1.02
CA TRP A 44 18.12 -5.17 1.44
C TRP A 44 18.38 -5.69 2.86
N GLU A 45 17.55 -5.34 3.82
CA GLU A 45 17.71 -5.76 5.24
C GLU A 45 17.62 -7.27 5.39
N THR A 46 16.84 -7.94 4.58
CA THR A 46 16.69 -9.40 4.60
C THR A 46 17.75 -10.14 3.77
N GLY A 47 18.52 -9.44 2.95
CA GLY A 47 19.40 -10.02 1.94
C GLY A 47 18.68 -10.46 0.65
N LEU A 48 17.37 -10.26 0.55
CA LEU A 48 16.55 -10.60 -0.63
C LEU A 48 16.12 -9.32 -1.35
N ALA A 49 16.27 -9.30 -2.66
CA ALA A 49 15.73 -8.22 -3.48
C ALA A 49 14.19 -8.30 -3.58
N PRO A 50 13.50 -7.17 -3.81
CA PRO A 50 12.11 -7.17 -4.25
C PRO A 50 11.91 -7.97 -5.54
N ASP A 51 10.67 -8.36 -5.85
CA ASP A 51 10.40 -9.14 -7.08
C ASP A 51 10.57 -8.32 -8.33
N GLU A 52 10.36 -7.01 -8.24
CA GLU A 52 10.53 -6.06 -9.33
C GLU A 52 11.16 -4.77 -8.83
N VAL A 53 12.16 -4.27 -9.56
CA VAL A 53 12.90 -3.06 -9.23
C VAL A 53 12.97 -2.18 -10.47
N ASN A 54 12.19 -1.09 -10.49
CA ASN A 54 12.13 -0.11 -11.59
C ASN A 54 13.04 1.11 -11.36
N TYR A 55 14.04 0.97 -10.53
CA TYR A 55 14.98 2.02 -10.23
C TYR A 55 16.36 1.45 -9.94
N THR A 56 17.37 2.01 -10.60
CA THR A 56 18.78 1.68 -10.34
C THR A 56 19.51 2.96 -9.97
N PRO A 57 20.09 3.06 -8.76
CA PRO A 57 20.87 4.23 -8.34
C PRO A 57 21.93 4.62 -9.37
N GLY A 58 22.01 5.92 -9.69
CA GLY A 58 22.97 6.46 -10.63
C GLY A 58 22.76 6.11 -12.11
N VAL A 59 21.73 5.30 -12.45
CA VAL A 59 21.42 4.88 -13.83
C VAL A 59 20.04 5.38 -14.26
N THR A 60 19.02 5.16 -13.45
CA THR A 60 17.66 5.63 -13.75
C THR A 60 17.61 7.16 -13.74
N ALA A 61 16.99 7.77 -14.75
CA ALA A 61 16.84 9.21 -14.84
C ALA A 61 16.19 9.79 -13.56
N PRO A 62 16.76 10.86 -12.99
CA PRO A 62 16.37 11.32 -11.64
C PRO A 62 14.93 11.83 -11.54
N GLU A 63 14.33 12.27 -12.63
CA GLU A 63 12.96 12.76 -12.73
C GLU A 63 11.91 11.64 -12.83
N LEU A 64 12.32 10.39 -13.05
CA LEU A 64 11.37 9.29 -13.11
C LEU A 64 10.90 8.90 -11.73
N THR A 65 9.61 8.61 -11.62
CA THR A 65 9.04 8.01 -10.42
C THR A 65 9.64 6.62 -10.19
N ARG A 66 10.20 6.40 -9.01
CA ARG A 66 10.85 5.15 -8.63
C ARG A 66 9.81 4.19 -8.07
N GLN A 67 9.92 2.91 -8.41
CA GLN A 67 8.98 1.88 -7.95
C GLN A 67 9.71 0.57 -7.67
N MET A 68 9.29 -0.11 -6.62
CA MET A 68 9.68 -1.48 -6.32
C MET A 68 8.47 -2.28 -5.87
N CYS A 69 8.36 -3.52 -6.34
CA CYS A 69 7.24 -4.41 -6.02
C CYS A 69 7.68 -5.57 -5.12
N ASN A 70 6.84 -5.91 -4.16
CA ASN A 70 7.12 -6.90 -3.11
C ASN A 70 8.32 -6.53 -2.23
N VAL A 71 8.37 -5.25 -1.83
CA VAL A 71 9.40 -4.72 -0.92
C VAL A 71 9.33 -5.35 0.47
N TRP A 72 8.19 -5.92 0.86
CA TRP A 72 8.04 -6.67 2.09
C TRP A 72 9.05 -7.82 2.23
N LYS A 73 9.53 -8.37 1.09
CA LYS A 73 10.56 -9.42 1.07
C LYS A 73 11.95 -8.88 1.37
N ALA A 74 12.19 -7.63 1.04
CA ALA A 74 13.50 -6.98 1.16
C ALA A 74 13.70 -6.29 2.50
N ASP A 75 12.63 -5.83 3.15
CA ASP A 75 12.71 -5.05 4.39
C ASP A 75 11.52 -5.33 5.32
N ARG A 76 11.82 -5.75 6.55
CA ARG A 76 10.81 -6.13 7.55
C ARG A 76 10.10 -4.94 8.18
N VAL A 77 10.69 -3.74 8.17
CA VAL A 77 10.03 -2.52 8.63
C VAL A 77 8.92 -2.14 7.66
N LEU A 78 9.20 -2.19 6.36
CA LEU A 78 8.19 -1.96 5.33
C LEU A 78 7.11 -3.06 5.39
N ALA A 79 7.51 -4.33 5.54
CA ALA A 79 6.58 -5.45 5.74
C ALA A 79 5.65 -5.24 6.93
N GLY A 80 6.14 -4.63 8.01
CA GLY A 80 5.34 -4.33 9.21
C GLY A 80 4.15 -3.42 8.95
N VAL A 81 4.21 -2.62 7.90
CA VAL A 81 3.11 -1.75 7.45
C VAL A 81 2.28 -2.44 6.38
N THR A 82 2.89 -2.91 5.29
CA THR A 82 2.17 -3.47 4.14
C THR A 82 1.46 -4.78 4.46
N LEU A 83 2.02 -5.58 5.37
CA LEU A 83 1.43 -6.84 5.81
C LEU A 83 0.67 -6.74 7.15
N ALA A 84 0.32 -5.54 7.59
CA ALA A 84 -0.38 -5.35 8.85
C ALA A 84 -1.81 -5.92 8.82
N GLY A 85 -2.23 -6.60 9.90
CA GLY A 85 -3.58 -7.16 10.02
C GLY A 85 -4.71 -6.14 9.80
N PRO A 86 -4.62 -4.91 10.38
CA PRO A 86 -5.60 -3.85 10.12
C PRO A 86 -5.76 -3.50 8.64
N VAL A 87 -4.67 -3.51 7.83
CA VAL A 87 -4.73 -3.27 6.38
C VAL A 87 -5.62 -4.32 5.70
N GLY A 88 -5.39 -5.61 6.02
CA GLY A 88 -6.21 -6.71 5.48
C GLY A 88 -7.66 -6.64 5.92
N ARG A 89 -7.92 -6.29 7.19
CA ARG A 89 -9.28 -6.20 7.73
C ARG A 89 -10.08 -5.07 7.08
N TRP A 90 -9.48 -3.90 6.90
CA TRP A 90 -10.10 -2.79 6.20
C TRP A 90 -10.40 -3.14 4.74
N ALA A 91 -9.43 -3.71 4.03
CA ALA A 91 -9.60 -4.13 2.64
C ALA A 91 -10.74 -5.15 2.49
N SER A 92 -10.79 -6.14 3.39
CA SER A 92 -11.85 -7.14 3.39
C SER A 92 -13.24 -6.51 3.59
N ALA A 93 -13.37 -5.59 4.57
CA ALA A 93 -14.65 -4.94 4.88
C ALA A 93 -15.12 -4.02 3.74
N LEU A 94 -14.23 -3.19 3.19
CA LEU A 94 -14.53 -2.27 2.09
C LEU A 94 -14.87 -3.03 0.81
N GLY A 95 -14.05 -4.01 0.42
CA GLY A 95 -14.24 -4.81 -0.80
C GLY A 95 -15.31 -5.90 -0.68
N GLY A 96 -15.95 -6.07 0.51
CA GLY A 96 -16.93 -7.13 0.73
C GLY A 96 -16.36 -8.55 0.56
N MET A 97 -15.08 -8.74 0.85
CA MET A 97 -14.37 -10.00 0.69
C MET A 97 -14.46 -10.85 1.96
N PRO A 98 -14.47 -12.20 1.87
CA PRO A 98 -14.51 -13.09 3.05
C PRO A 98 -13.24 -13.02 3.90
N GLY A 99 -12.21 -12.38 3.40
CA GLY A 99 -10.91 -12.13 3.98
C GLY A 99 -9.99 -11.52 2.94
N ALA A 100 -8.82 -11.04 3.36
CA ALA A 100 -7.86 -10.39 2.48
C ALA A 100 -6.48 -11.03 2.61
N ARG A 101 -5.82 -11.25 1.48
CA ARG A 101 -4.43 -11.63 1.34
C ARG A 101 -3.68 -10.64 0.46
N VAL A 102 -2.38 -10.50 0.67
CA VAL A 102 -1.58 -9.65 -0.20
C VAL A 102 -1.32 -10.37 -1.52
N ALA A 103 -1.55 -9.68 -2.64
CA ALA A 103 -1.06 -10.09 -3.94
C ALA A 103 0.33 -9.51 -4.20
N GLN A 104 0.50 -8.23 -3.85
CA GLN A 104 1.70 -7.45 -4.09
C GLN A 104 1.72 -6.26 -3.13
N ASP A 105 2.90 -5.79 -2.74
CA ASP A 105 3.07 -4.46 -2.19
C ASP A 105 4.04 -3.63 -3.05
N ASN A 106 3.94 -2.31 -2.94
CA ASN A 106 4.80 -1.40 -3.68
C ASN A 106 5.35 -0.30 -2.77
N ALA A 107 6.63 0.03 -2.97
CA ALA A 107 7.20 1.30 -2.55
C ALA A 107 7.28 2.22 -3.77
N ILE A 108 6.72 3.42 -3.66
CA ILE A 108 6.75 4.42 -4.74
C ILE A 108 7.34 5.73 -4.22
N TRP A 109 8.31 6.25 -4.96
CA TRP A 109 8.96 7.51 -4.65
C TRP A 109 8.93 8.42 -5.89
N LYS A 110 8.06 9.41 -5.88
CA LYS A 110 8.05 10.50 -6.85
C LYS A 110 8.97 11.61 -6.36
N PRO A 111 10.07 11.89 -7.05
CA PRO A 111 11.03 12.93 -6.67
C PRO A 111 10.46 14.33 -6.90
N PRO A 112 11.13 15.40 -6.43
CA PRO A 112 10.87 16.76 -6.87
C PRO A 112 10.88 16.85 -8.41
N SER A 113 9.93 17.56 -8.99
CA SER A 113 9.70 17.65 -10.45
C SER A 113 9.49 16.29 -11.14
N GLY A 114 9.09 15.28 -10.37
CA GLY A 114 8.92 13.91 -10.83
C GLY A 114 7.83 13.78 -11.89
N LYS A 115 8.09 12.96 -12.92
CA LYS A 115 7.18 12.71 -14.05
C LYS A 115 5.87 12.04 -13.64
N ALA A 116 4.85 12.18 -14.49
CA ALA A 116 3.55 11.55 -14.30
C ALA A 116 3.65 10.00 -14.28
N LEU A 117 2.64 9.37 -13.65
CA LEU A 117 2.33 7.95 -13.81
C LEU A 117 0.98 7.82 -14.52
N LEU A 118 0.88 6.89 -15.44
CA LEU A 118 -0.32 6.62 -16.22
C LEU A 118 -1.52 6.33 -15.31
N CYS A 119 -2.67 6.91 -15.64
CA CYS A 119 -3.93 6.55 -15.01
C CYS A 119 -4.39 5.19 -15.53
N HIS A 120 -4.60 4.24 -14.61
CA HIS A 120 -4.83 2.83 -14.90
C HIS A 120 -5.81 2.21 -13.88
N GLN A 121 -6.13 0.95 -14.09
CA GLN A 121 -6.90 0.11 -13.17
C GLN A 121 -5.98 -1.03 -12.70
N ASP A 122 -5.76 -1.17 -11.40
CA ASP A 122 -4.87 -2.18 -10.82
C ASP A 122 -5.29 -3.61 -11.18
N ALA A 123 -6.59 -3.90 -11.14
CA ALA A 123 -7.12 -5.23 -11.41
C ALA A 123 -6.90 -5.69 -12.85
N ALA A 124 -6.64 -4.78 -13.78
CA ALA A 124 -6.29 -5.12 -15.16
C ALA A 124 -4.99 -5.92 -15.27
N TYR A 125 -4.09 -5.80 -14.28
CA TYR A 125 -2.82 -6.54 -14.22
C TYR A 125 -2.95 -7.91 -13.53
N LEU A 126 -4.16 -8.31 -13.10
CA LEU A 126 -4.40 -9.52 -12.33
C LEU A 126 -5.04 -10.66 -13.14
N GLU A 127 -4.86 -10.71 -14.46
CA GLU A 127 -5.40 -11.78 -15.32
C GLU A 127 -4.97 -13.20 -14.88
N TRP A 128 -3.86 -13.30 -14.16
CA TRP A 128 -3.33 -14.55 -13.62
C TRP A 128 -4.06 -15.03 -12.35
N LEU A 129 -5.04 -14.27 -11.84
CA LEU A 129 -5.86 -14.55 -10.67
C LEU A 129 -7.34 -14.67 -11.03
N ASP A 130 -8.07 -15.51 -10.27
CA ASP A 130 -9.51 -15.70 -10.41
C ASP A 130 -10.19 -15.88 -9.03
N PRO A 131 -11.19 -15.06 -8.68
CA PRO A 131 -11.53 -13.78 -9.29
C PRO A 131 -10.48 -12.70 -8.96
N PRO A 132 -10.31 -11.68 -9.82
CA PRO A 132 -9.36 -10.58 -9.60
C PRO A 132 -9.93 -9.48 -8.69
N ASN A 133 -10.69 -9.86 -7.65
CA ASN A 133 -11.27 -8.92 -6.70
C ASN A 133 -10.16 -8.31 -5.83
N MET A 134 -9.97 -7.02 -5.94
CA MET A 134 -8.88 -6.31 -5.28
C MET A 134 -9.39 -5.06 -4.55
N THR A 135 -8.79 -4.80 -3.40
CA THR A 135 -8.82 -3.50 -2.72
C THR A 135 -7.39 -3.09 -2.44
N THR A 136 -6.97 -1.96 -2.96
CA THR A 136 -5.65 -1.40 -2.71
C THR A 136 -5.69 -0.44 -1.54
N CYS A 137 -4.70 -0.53 -0.64
CA CYS A 137 -4.41 0.46 0.40
C CYS A 137 -3.16 1.24 0.02
N TRP A 138 -3.31 2.51 -0.29
CA TRP A 138 -2.21 3.45 -0.52
C TRP A 138 -2.01 4.30 0.73
N ILE A 139 -0.77 4.42 1.22
CA ILE A 139 -0.44 5.14 2.45
C ILE A 139 0.61 6.21 2.12
N ALA A 140 0.31 7.45 2.49
CA ALA A 140 1.20 8.58 2.34
C ALA A 140 2.33 8.53 3.40
N LEU A 141 3.57 8.67 2.97
CA LEU A 141 4.71 8.83 3.86
C LEU A 141 5.16 10.29 3.97
N ASP A 142 4.66 11.16 3.12
CA ASP A 142 4.83 12.62 3.16
C ASP A 142 3.44 13.27 3.12
N ASP A 143 3.32 14.52 3.54
CA ASP A 143 2.11 15.29 3.30
C ASP A 143 1.88 15.40 1.79
N THR A 144 0.68 15.11 1.33
CA THR A 144 0.38 15.06 -0.09
C THR A 144 -0.53 16.21 -0.49
N THR A 145 -0.20 16.82 -1.63
CA THR A 145 -0.93 17.94 -2.23
C THR A 145 -1.13 17.71 -3.73
N ALA A 146 -2.11 18.38 -4.31
CA ALA A 146 -2.43 18.28 -5.73
C ALA A 146 -1.20 18.65 -6.60
N ASP A 147 -0.52 19.74 -6.28
CA ASP A 147 0.71 20.20 -6.95
C ASP A 147 1.95 19.33 -6.67
N GLY A 148 1.93 18.57 -5.57
CA GLY A 148 2.98 17.61 -5.19
C GLY A 148 2.94 16.28 -5.95
N GLY A 149 2.11 16.17 -6.99
CA GLY A 149 1.99 14.95 -7.78
C GLY A 149 1.39 13.77 -6.99
N THR A 150 0.42 14.06 -6.12
CA THR A 150 -0.35 13.00 -5.43
C THR A 150 -1.12 12.14 -6.42
N ILE A 151 -1.70 11.03 -5.96
CA ILE A 151 -2.59 10.23 -6.79
C ILE A 151 -3.96 10.93 -6.91
N TYR A 152 -4.59 10.74 -8.07
CA TYR A 152 -5.95 11.16 -8.35
C TYR A 152 -6.80 9.94 -8.64
N TYR A 153 -8.02 9.93 -8.12
CA TYR A 153 -9.05 8.95 -8.46
C TYR A 153 -10.09 9.56 -9.42
N VAL A 154 -10.60 8.72 -10.31
CA VAL A 154 -11.79 9.05 -11.11
C VAL A 154 -12.99 8.47 -10.36
N ALA A 155 -13.80 9.33 -9.75
CA ALA A 155 -14.91 8.90 -8.90
C ALA A 155 -15.93 8.04 -9.69
N GLY A 156 -16.32 6.91 -9.11
CA GLY A 156 -17.29 5.98 -9.70
C GLY A 156 -16.80 5.13 -10.88
N SER A 157 -15.54 5.32 -11.31
CA SER A 157 -14.98 4.65 -12.49
C SER A 157 -14.76 3.14 -12.34
N HIS A 158 -14.82 2.60 -11.13
CA HIS A 158 -14.80 1.14 -10.89
C HIS A 158 -15.97 0.39 -11.54
N ARG A 159 -17.00 1.11 -11.99
CA ARG A 159 -18.17 0.58 -12.72
C ARG A 159 -18.07 0.78 -14.23
N TRP A 160 -16.99 1.35 -14.72
CA TRP A 160 -16.78 1.58 -16.14
C TRP A 160 -16.24 0.33 -16.86
N PRO A 161 -16.25 0.32 -18.20
CA PRO A 161 -15.52 -0.70 -18.96
C PRO A 161 -14.05 -0.74 -18.57
N HIS A 162 -13.46 -1.93 -18.67
CA HIS A 162 -12.05 -2.11 -18.36
C HIS A 162 -11.20 -1.54 -19.49
N ALA A 163 -10.14 -0.81 -19.15
CA ALA A 163 -9.16 -0.36 -20.13
C ALA A 163 -8.29 -1.52 -20.61
N SER A 164 -7.84 -1.45 -21.85
CA SER A 164 -6.78 -2.34 -22.35
C SER A 164 -5.47 -2.05 -21.63
N LEU A 165 -4.68 -3.11 -21.35
CA LEU A 165 -3.29 -2.94 -20.93
C LEU A 165 -2.46 -2.45 -22.11
N GLY A 166 -1.73 -1.36 -21.92
CA GLY A 166 -0.85 -0.80 -22.95
C GLY A 166 -0.31 0.57 -22.56
N GLY A 167 0.54 1.12 -23.41
CA GLY A 167 1.13 2.44 -23.19
C GLY A 167 2.32 2.45 -22.24
N THR A 168 2.89 3.64 -22.07
CA THR A 168 4.03 3.89 -21.19
C THR A 168 3.54 4.25 -19.79
N PHE A 169 3.79 3.38 -18.81
CA PHE A 169 3.34 3.58 -17.42
C PHE A 169 4.09 4.74 -16.74
N HIS A 170 5.42 4.79 -16.90
CA HIS A 170 6.25 5.85 -16.34
C HIS A 170 6.45 6.96 -17.37
N ALA A 171 6.23 8.20 -16.96
CA ALA A 171 6.37 9.40 -17.80
C ALA A 171 5.56 9.35 -19.12
N PRO A 172 4.25 9.02 -19.09
CA PRO A 172 3.42 9.06 -20.29
C PRO A 172 3.27 10.49 -20.80
N ASP A 173 3.10 10.66 -22.11
CA ASP A 173 2.78 11.97 -22.72
C ASP A 173 1.39 12.46 -22.29
N ASP A 174 0.46 11.53 -22.13
CA ASP A 174 -0.89 11.76 -21.67
C ASP A 174 -1.27 10.79 -20.55
N TRP A 175 -1.19 11.24 -19.30
CA TRP A 175 -1.46 10.40 -18.15
C TRP A 175 -2.94 10.00 -17.97
N LEU A 176 -3.88 10.68 -18.66
CA LEU A 176 -5.33 10.38 -18.65
C LEU A 176 -5.82 9.64 -19.90
N GLY A 177 -4.93 9.22 -20.79
CA GLY A 177 -5.28 8.59 -22.07
C GLY A 177 -6.25 7.42 -21.91
N HIS A 178 -5.91 6.45 -21.05
CA HIS A 178 -6.75 5.27 -20.79
C HIS A 178 -8.13 5.62 -20.19
N VAL A 179 -8.22 6.66 -19.37
CA VAL A 179 -9.49 7.12 -18.81
C VAL A 179 -10.41 7.59 -19.93
N ARG A 180 -9.88 8.38 -20.87
CA ARG A 180 -10.67 8.88 -22.01
C ARG A 180 -11.13 7.76 -22.94
N GLU A 181 -10.30 6.73 -23.15
CA GLU A 181 -10.64 5.56 -23.95
C GLU A 181 -11.75 4.71 -23.33
N ALA A 182 -11.72 4.54 -21.99
CA ALA A 182 -12.67 3.70 -21.25
C ALA A 182 -13.94 4.42 -20.83
N MET A 183 -13.99 5.75 -20.99
CA MET A 183 -15.09 6.56 -20.52
C MET A 183 -16.40 6.20 -21.24
N PRO A 184 -17.49 5.84 -20.51
CA PRO A 184 -18.75 5.50 -21.13
C PRO A 184 -19.38 6.66 -21.90
N ALA A 185 -20.06 6.36 -23.00
CA ALA A 185 -20.83 7.34 -23.73
C ALA A 185 -21.91 7.96 -22.81
N GLY A 186 -21.94 9.30 -22.73
CA GLY A 186 -22.90 10.04 -21.88
C GLY A 186 -22.35 10.43 -20.49
N VAL A 187 -21.19 9.97 -20.09
CA VAL A 187 -20.41 10.60 -19.02
C VAL A 187 -19.93 11.95 -19.57
N GLY A 188 -20.26 13.05 -18.90
CA GLY A 188 -19.88 14.39 -19.35
C GLY A 188 -18.38 14.53 -19.52
N LEU A 189 -17.93 15.51 -20.32
CA LEU A 189 -16.50 15.77 -20.54
C LEU A 189 -15.74 16.19 -19.27
N GLU A 190 -16.44 16.52 -18.20
CA GLU A 190 -15.86 16.85 -16.89
C GLU A 190 -15.71 15.57 -16.06
N LEU A 191 -14.50 15.02 -16.05
CA LEU A 191 -14.11 13.95 -15.15
C LEU A 191 -14.06 14.49 -13.73
N GLU A 192 -14.72 13.82 -12.80
CA GLU A 192 -14.54 14.09 -11.37
C GLU A 192 -13.20 13.47 -10.91
N LEU A 193 -12.13 14.25 -11.04
CA LEU A 193 -10.79 13.90 -10.59
C LEU A 193 -10.59 14.35 -9.14
N VAL A 194 -10.45 13.40 -8.25
CA VAL A 194 -10.28 13.67 -6.81
C VAL A 194 -8.82 13.46 -6.39
N PRO A 195 -8.07 14.54 -6.07
CA PRO A 195 -6.71 14.41 -5.53
C PRO A 195 -6.75 13.84 -4.12
N ILE A 196 -5.77 13.02 -3.78
CA ILE A 196 -5.63 12.48 -2.43
C ILE A 196 -4.68 13.39 -1.65
N GLU A 197 -5.26 14.33 -0.93
CA GLU A 197 -4.56 15.29 -0.09
C GLU A 197 -4.72 14.87 1.38
N VAL A 198 -3.67 14.31 1.94
CA VAL A 198 -3.64 13.81 3.31
C VAL A 198 -2.30 14.11 3.97
N PRO A 199 -2.25 14.25 5.29
CA PRO A 199 -0.98 14.31 6.01
C PRO A 199 -0.25 12.97 5.93
N ALA A 200 1.04 13.00 6.23
CA ALA A 200 1.85 11.79 6.36
C ALA A 200 1.21 10.83 7.39
N GLY A 201 1.04 9.56 6.99
CA GLY A 201 0.28 8.56 7.74
C GLY A 201 -1.20 8.47 7.35
N GLY A 202 -1.69 9.40 6.54
CA GLY A 202 -2.99 9.27 5.89
C GLY A 202 -2.98 8.17 4.82
N ALA A 203 -4.16 7.65 4.48
CA ALA A 203 -4.31 6.57 3.53
C ALA A 203 -5.51 6.77 2.60
N ALA A 204 -5.48 6.07 1.47
CA ALA A 204 -6.63 5.91 0.62
C ALA A 204 -6.80 4.43 0.26
N PHE A 205 -8.04 3.95 0.32
CA PHE A 205 -8.42 2.62 -0.15
C PHE A 205 -9.19 2.75 -1.45
N HIS A 206 -8.87 1.95 -2.46
CA HIS A 206 -9.62 1.95 -3.71
C HIS A 206 -9.89 0.53 -4.24
N ASP A 207 -10.98 0.42 -4.97
CA ASP A 207 -11.33 -0.77 -5.72
C ASP A 207 -10.34 -0.97 -6.87
N GLY A 208 -9.94 -2.21 -7.14
CA GLY A 208 -8.96 -2.52 -8.18
C GLY A 208 -9.36 -2.05 -9.59
N TRP A 209 -10.64 -1.79 -9.82
CA TRP A 209 -11.16 -1.24 -11.09
C TRP A 209 -11.35 0.27 -11.08
N THR A 210 -11.01 0.98 -9.98
CA THR A 210 -11.01 2.44 -9.95
C THR A 210 -9.83 2.98 -10.74
N PHE A 211 -10.11 3.80 -11.76
CA PHE A 211 -9.06 4.53 -12.47
C PHE A 211 -8.33 5.47 -11.53
N HIS A 212 -7.02 5.35 -11.51
CA HIS A 212 -6.15 6.22 -10.73
C HIS A 212 -4.77 6.38 -11.38
N GLY A 213 -4.14 7.48 -11.09
CA GLY A 213 -2.81 7.82 -11.60
C GLY A 213 -2.28 9.05 -10.91
N SER A 214 -1.16 9.60 -11.37
CA SER A 214 -0.64 10.82 -10.76
C SER A 214 0.00 11.74 -11.79
N PRO A 215 -0.33 13.07 -11.78
CA PRO A 215 0.31 14.04 -12.63
C PRO A 215 1.79 14.25 -12.27
N VAL A 216 2.43 15.14 -12.94
CA VAL A 216 3.78 15.62 -12.60
C VAL A 216 3.77 16.19 -11.19
N ASN A 217 4.84 16.00 -10.45
CA ASN A 217 5.12 16.74 -9.23
C ASN A 217 5.65 18.13 -9.64
N GLU A 218 4.83 19.16 -9.48
CA GLU A 218 5.20 20.53 -9.87
C GLU A 218 6.14 21.19 -8.86
N ARG A 219 6.28 20.59 -7.67
CA ARG A 219 7.16 21.11 -6.62
C ARG A 219 8.60 20.66 -6.85
N ALA A 220 9.51 21.63 -6.82
CA ALA A 220 10.94 21.40 -6.96
C ALA A 220 11.65 21.01 -5.65
N ASP A 221 10.95 21.10 -4.53
CA ASP A 221 11.49 20.96 -3.17
C ASP A 221 10.88 19.80 -2.35
N ALA A 222 9.84 19.16 -2.88
CA ALA A 222 9.09 18.14 -2.14
C ALA A 222 9.13 16.79 -2.80
N HIS A 223 9.39 15.77 -2.01
CA HIS A 223 9.20 14.37 -2.38
C HIS A 223 7.77 13.93 -2.10
N ARG A 224 7.26 12.96 -2.87
CA ARG A 224 6.05 12.24 -2.55
C ARG A 224 6.35 10.74 -2.49
N ARG A 225 6.50 10.22 -1.27
CA ARG A 225 6.74 8.80 -1.00
C ARG A 225 5.45 8.15 -0.53
N SER A 226 5.23 6.93 -0.95
CA SER A 226 4.08 6.15 -0.53
C SER A 226 4.42 4.66 -0.47
N ILE A 227 3.72 3.95 0.40
CA ILE A 227 3.77 2.49 0.48
C ILE A 227 2.36 1.95 0.22
N ILE A 228 2.26 0.87 -0.54
CA ILE A 228 0.99 0.41 -1.10
C ILE A 228 0.86 -1.08 -0.83
N SER A 229 -0.36 -1.53 -0.49
CA SER A 229 -0.69 -2.94 -0.37
C SER A 229 -1.86 -3.25 -1.30
N HIS A 230 -1.63 -4.10 -2.29
CA HIS A 230 -2.66 -4.63 -3.17
C HIS A 230 -3.20 -5.93 -2.56
N MET A 231 -4.41 -5.86 -2.02
CA MET A 231 -5.03 -6.99 -1.37
C MET A 231 -6.13 -7.59 -2.23
N ILE A 232 -6.06 -8.89 -2.39
CA ILE A 232 -7.07 -9.69 -3.08
C ILE A 232 -7.88 -10.49 -2.06
N SER A 233 -9.02 -11.02 -2.51
CA SER A 233 -9.83 -11.91 -1.69
C SER A 233 -9.01 -13.12 -1.21
N SER A 234 -9.21 -13.52 0.05
CA SER A 234 -8.62 -14.75 0.58
C SER A 234 -9.09 -16.03 -0.17
N ALA A 235 -10.19 -15.93 -0.93
CA ALA A 235 -10.73 -17.00 -1.76
C ALA A 235 -10.18 -17.00 -3.21
N THR A 236 -9.42 -16.00 -3.60
CA THR A 236 -8.80 -15.92 -4.94
C THR A 236 -7.80 -17.05 -5.15
N ARG A 237 -7.77 -17.57 -6.37
CA ARG A 237 -6.93 -18.66 -6.84
C ARG A 237 -6.13 -18.27 -8.07
N TRP A 238 -5.19 -19.12 -8.47
CA TRP A 238 -4.55 -18.99 -9.77
C TRP A 238 -5.58 -19.19 -10.89
N ASN A 239 -5.57 -18.31 -11.89
CA ASN A 239 -6.26 -18.57 -13.15
C ASN A 239 -5.49 -19.64 -13.93
N PRO A 240 -6.10 -20.81 -14.22
CA PRO A 240 -5.38 -21.88 -14.94
C PRO A 240 -5.06 -21.52 -16.39
N ALA A 241 -5.78 -20.57 -16.98
CA ALA A 241 -5.62 -20.16 -18.38
C ALA A 241 -4.59 -19.07 -18.59
N ALA A 242 -4.07 -18.46 -17.52
CA ALA A 242 -3.15 -17.34 -17.60
C ALA A 242 -1.84 -17.60 -16.87
N ALA A 243 -0.78 -16.90 -17.29
CA ALA A 243 0.51 -16.89 -16.65
C ALA A 243 1.00 -15.45 -16.47
N HIS A 244 1.81 -15.23 -15.44
CA HIS A 244 2.46 -13.95 -15.20
C HIS A 244 3.98 -14.13 -15.18
N PRO A 245 4.77 -13.27 -15.85
CA PRO A 245 6.22 -13.45 -15.97
C PRO A 245 6.95 -13.46 -14.62
N ILE A 246 6.42 -12.75 -13.62
CA ILE A 246 7.00 -12.67 -12.28
C ILE A 246 6.37 -13.73 -11.37
N TYR A 247 5.04 -13.75 -11.23
CA TYR A 247 4.35 -14.50 -10.16
C TYR A 247 4.14 -15.98 -10.44
N SER A 248 4.15 -16.43 -11.71
CA SER A 248 3.99 -17.87 -12.04
C SER A 248 5.05 -18.76 -11.39
N ARG A 249 6.23 -18.23 -11.03
CA ARG A 249 7.26 -18.96 -10.28
C ARG A 249 6.83 -19.41 -8.88
N TYR A 250 5.78 -18.78 -8.32
CA TYR A 250 5.25 -19.11 -7.00
C TYR A 250 4.10 -20.13 -7.07
N ARG A 251 3.67 -20.50 -8.28
CA ARG A 251 2.63 -21.51 -8.48
C ARG A 251 3.21 -22.91 -8.40
N ARG A 252 2.64 -23.75 -7.53
CA ARG A 252 3.00 -25.16 -7.48
C ARG A 252 2.34 -25.91 -8.67
N PRO A 253 3.06 -26.81 -9.34
CA PRO A 253 2.48 -27.58 -10.44
C PRO A 253 1.22 -28.34 -9.99
N GLY A 254 0.13 -28.17 -10.75
CA GLY A 254 -1.15 -28.81 -10.47
C GLY A 254 -2.02 -28.14 -9.41
N GLU A 255 -1.53 -27.12 -8.68
CA GLU A 255 -2.27 -26.43 -7.65
C GLU A 255 -2.81 -25.10 -8.16
N LEU A 256 -4.05 -24.78 -7.75
CA LEU A 256 -4.66 -23.47 -8.00
C LEU A 256 -4.72 -22.60 -6.76
N GLU A 257 -4.48 -23.14 -5.57
CA GLU A 257 -4.42 -22.37 -4.33
C GLU A 257 -3.15 -21.50 -4.31
N LEU A 258 -3.29 -20.27 -3.83
CA LEU A 258 -2.16 -19.36 -3.62
C LEU A 258 -1.42 -19.78 -2.34
N ASP A 259 -0.11 -20.02 -2.46
CA ASP A 259 0.74 -20.38 -1.33
C ASP A 259 0.90 -19.19 -0.36
N GLU A 260 0.53 -19.40 0.90
CA GLU A 260 0.61 -18.35 1.92
C GLU A 260 2.05 -17.92 2.24
N ALA A 261 3.07 -18.67 1.85
CA ALA A 261 4.46 -18.23 1.96
C ALA A 261 4.79 -17.03 1.03
N PHE A 262 4.03 -16.86 -0.05
CA PHE A 262 4.24 -15.78 -1.03
C PHE A 262 3.06 -14.82 -1.11
N PHE A 263 1.87 -15.27 -0.77
CA PHE A 263 0.62 -14.52 -0.77
C PHE A 263 -0.08 -14.67 0.59
N PRO A 264 0.50 -14.12 1.66
CA PRO A 264 0.00 -14.35 3.01
C PRO A 264 -1.41 -13.78 3.21
N ILE A 265 -2.21 -14.49 4.00
CA ILE A 265 -3.50 -14.00 4.49
C ILE A 265 -3.25 -13.02 5.61
N LEU A 266 -3.68 -11.76 5.42
CA LEU A 266 -3.54 -10.72 6.43
C LEU A 266 -4.68 -10.74 7.44
N TRP A 267 -5.88 -11.12 6.97
CA TRP A 267 -7.06 -11.28 7.82
C TRP A 267 -8.12 -12.14 7.13
N ARG A 268 -8.71 -13.10 7.88
CA ARG A 268 -9.88 -13.90 7.49
C ARG A 268 -10.50 -14.50 8.77
N ASP A 269 -11.62 -13.95 9.26
CA ASP A 269 -12.31 -14.45 10.47
C ASP A 269 -11.38 -14.73 11.64
N GLY A 270 -10.49 -13.77 11.96
CA GLY A 270 -9.50 -13.91 13.04
C GLY A 270 -8.26 -14.74 12.66
N TYR A 271 -8.22 -15.37 11.50
CA TYR A 271 -7.03 -16.03 10.99
C TYR A 271 -6.10 -15.03 10.29
N ARG A 272 -4.82 -15.25 10.48
CA ARG A 272 -3.70 -14.57 9.82
C ARG A 272 -2.60 -15.60 9.58
N SER A 273 -1.89 -15.53 8.46
CA SER A 273 -0.77 -16.45 8.19
C SER A 273 0.23 -16.47 9.35
N PRO A 274 0.43 -17.63 10.03
CA PRO A 274 1.08 -17.67 11.35
C PRO A 274 2.52 -17.18 11.39
N TRP A 275 3.25 -17.25 10.26
CA TRP A 275 4.65 -16.84 10.17
C TRP A 275 4.84 -15.32 10.15
N LEU A 276 3.80 -14.55 9.82
CA LEU A 276 3.91 -13.09 9.63
C LEU A 276 4.41 -12.37 10.87
N ASP A 277 3.88 -12.70 12.04
CA ASP A 277 4.27 -12.00 13.28
C ASP A 277 5.73 -12.29 13.66
N ALA A 278 6.20 -13.52 13.45
CA ALA A 278 7.60 -13.87 13.66
C ALA A 278 8.50 -13.15 12.65
N TYR A 279 8.09 -13.07 11.38
CA TYR A 279 8.84 -12.38 10.33
C TYR A 279 8.98 -10.89 10.60
N ILE A 280 7.90 -10.20 10.91
CA ILE A 280 7.88 -8.75 11.14
C ILE A 280 8.61 -8.38 12.43
N ASN A 281 8.44 -9.14 13.53
CA ASN A 281 8.99 -8.80 14.83
C ASN A 281 10.46 -9.16 15.04
N THR A 282 11.10 -9.83 14.07
CA THR A 282 12.51 -10.29 14.17
C THR A 282 13.49 -9.13 14.42
N THR A 283 13.17 -7.90 13.98
CA THR A 283 14.04 -6.73 14.14
C THR A 283 13.84 -5.97 15.45
N GLY A 284 12.75 -6.20 16.19
CA GLY A 284 12.37 -5.41 17.36
C GLY A 284 12.09 -3.93 17.07
N ARG A 285 12.12 -3.50 15.80
CA ARG A 285 11.97 -2.11 15.35
C ARG A 285 10.55 -1.76 14.90
N VAL A 286 9.72 -2.75 14.61
CA VAL A 286 8.37 -2.53 14.11
C VAL A 286 7.37 -2.64 15.25
N ARG A 287 6.60 -1.58 15.49
CA ARG A 287 5.40 -1.67 16.33
C ARG A 287 4.24 -2.10 15.43
N PRO A 288 3.46 -3.12 15.83
CA PRO A 288 2.28 -3.50 15.07
C PRO A 288 1.34 -2.29 14.91
N VAL A 289 0.89 -2.03 13.69
CA VAL A 289 -0.13 -1.02 13.42
C VAL A 289 -1.35 -1.30 14.32
N GLY A 290 -1.73 -0.30 15.13
CA GLY A 290 -2.85 -0.45 16.10
C GLY A 290 -2.49 -0.89 17.52
N ALA A 291 -1.22 -1.12 17.85
CA ALA A 291 -0.80 -1.39 19.23
C ALA A 291 -0.93 -0.11 20.07
N ARG A 292 -1.83 -0.09 21.05
CA ARG A 292 -1.92 1.01 22.02
C ARG A 292 -0.63 1.03 22.85
N ARG A 293 -0.04 2.21 23.09
CA ARG A 293 1.00 2.38 24.10
C ARG A 293 0.43 1.87 25.42
N ALA A 294 1.01 0.83 25.99
CA ALA A 294 0.81 0.52 27.39
C ALA A 294 1.35 1.71 28.16
N ARG A 295 0.47 2.50 28.80
CA ARG A 295 0.91 3.53 29.75
C ARG A 295 1.65 2.79 30.86
N SER A 296 2.96 2.94 30.94
CA SER A 296 3.73 2.53 32.09
C SER A 296 3.32 3.42 33.26
N TRP A 297 2.46 2.90 34.12
CA TRP A 297 2.19 3.48 35.41
C TRP A 297 3.40 3.19 36.28
N SER A 298 4.36 4.10 36.33
CA SER A 298 5.36 4.11 37.37
C SER A 298 4.68 4.55 38.68
N TRP A 299 4.37 3.59 39.53
CA TRP A 299 4.03 3.86 40.91
C TRP A 299 5.26 4.46 41.59
N TRP A 300 5.22 5.77 41.83
CA TRP A 300 6.18 6.46 42.65
C TRP A 300 6.00 5.96 44.10
N ARG A 301 6.83 5.04 44.58
CA ARG A 301 6.94 4.70 45.98
C ARG A 301 7.79 5.77 46.66
N GLY A 302 7.15 6.75 47.29
CA GLY A 302 7.78 7.66 48.25
C GLY A 302 8.26 6.87 49.47
N GLY A 303 9.53 6.52 49.52
CA GLY A 303 10.21 6.00 50.70
C GLY A 303 10.95 7.08 51.43
N ARG A 304 10.47 7.53 52.61
CA ARG A 304 11.22 8.43 53.49
C ARG A 304 12.50 7.73 53.98
N ALA A 305 13.64 8.37 53.81
CA ALA A 305 14.89 7.95 54.42
C ALA A 305 14.84 8.12 55.96
N VAL A 306 14.90 7.02 56.66
CA VAL A 306 15.12 7.02 58.13
C VAL A 306 16.61 7.09 58.37
N ARG A 307 17.09 8.17 59.02
CA ARG A 307 18.46 8.34 59.50
C ARG A 307 18.72 7.37 60.66
N ARG A 308 19.72 6.51 60.55
CA ARG A 308 20.29 5.76 61.68
C ARG A 308 21.27 6.60 62.46
N PRO A 309 21.24 6.54 63.82
CA PRO A 309 22.26 7.21 64.61
C PRO A 309 23.56 6.40 64.68
N SER A 310 24.71 7.07 64.74
CA SER A 310 26.07 6.52 64.90
C SER A 310 26.29 5.98 66.29
N PRO A 311 27.05 4.85 66.46
CA PRO A 311 27.48 4.40 67.77
C PRO A 311 28.78 5.14 68.18
N ARG A 312 28.88 5.35 69.50
CA ARG A 312 30.09 5.78 70.19
C ARG A 312 31.09 4.63 70.31
#